data_a5a1ebd750caa2fbc7541e8a560b8fe9
#
_entry.id   a5a1ebd750caa2fbc7541e8a560b8fe9
#
_cell.length_a   1.000
_cell.length_b   1.000
_cell.length_c   1.000
_cell.angle_alpha   90.00
_cell.angle_beta   90.00
_cell.angle_gamma   90.00
#
_symmetry.space_group_name_H-M   'P 1'
#
loop_
_entity.id
_entity.type
_entity.pdbx_description
1 polymer ?
#
loop_
_entity_poly.entity_id
_entity_poly.type
_entity_poly.pdbx_seq_one_letter_code
_entity_poly.pdbx_strand_id
1 'polypeptide(L)'
;MSPAKRHPTGFLFTERARELDHEHRKRLRGALPLTLSMRYLATAFERLRRGTAPAKAQATPRPPEGTVAITFVGHATVMITTPGSRVLVDPFLENSLFGVRRAKAAGITDDDIADVSLALVTHAHRDHLSRRSLARLPGAAPVVVPPDCERLVRRAGVEKVEELDPGRSYKAGDVEVTAVPVRHSGSRGVGDYVRRGACGYVVRTPRHVIYVAGDTGYFSGFAEIGRRFRPDVALLPIAGYEPASFREEHMSPLDAVYAFEDLGARVMIPTSYGSFPLSYEPLDAPLEWLNQIMRARGLPLCGAQARGAEHAPCVAILDHGETVRFSKQGAT
;
A
#
# COMPACT_ATOMS: atom_id res chain seq x y z
N MET A 1 -35.81 -17.33 3.72
CA MET A 1 -34.36 -17.37 3.39
C MET A 1 -34.04 -16.13 2.56
N SER A 2 -33.33 -15.17 3.12
CA SER A 2 -32.94 -13.95 2.39
C SER A 2 -31.90 -14.30 1.32
N PRO A 3 -32.01 -13.79 0.07
CA PRO A 3 -31.06 -14.11 -0.99
C PRO A 3 -29.67 -13.67 -0.57
N ALA A 4 -28.70 -14.57 -0.70
CA ALA A 4 -27.31 -14.28 -0.45
C ALA A 4 -26.90 -13.10 -1.36
N LYS A 5 -26.54 -11.95 -0.77
CA LYS A 5 -25.96 -10.83 -1.52
C LYS A 5 -24.65 -11.33 -2.14
N ARG A 6 -24.66 -11.51 -3.46
CA ARG A 6 -23.44 -11.84 -4.21
C ARG A 6 -22.52 -10.63 -4.15
N HIS A 7 -21.24 -10.88 -3.87
CA HIS A 7 -20.20 -9.91 -4.14
C HIS A 7 -20.27 -9.48 -5.62
N PRO A 8 -19.94 -8.21 -6.00
CA PRO A 8 -19.99 -7.75 -7.39
C PRO A 8 -19.26 -8.65 -8.40
N THR A 9 -18.26 -9.43 -7.95
CA THR A 9 -17.51 -10.41 -8.75
C THR A 9 -18.19 -11.76 -8.88
N GLY A 10 -19.39 -11.97 -8.29
CA GLY A 10 -20.09 -13.24 -8.30
C GLY A 10 -19.63 -14.24 -7.23
N PHE A 11 -18.61 -13.92 -6.43
CA PHE A 11 -18.18 -14.76 -5.33
C PHE A 11 -19.21 -14.79 -4.20
N LEU A 12 -19.59 -15.98 -3.79
CA LEU A 12 -20.33 -16.19 -2.56
C LEU A 12 -19.41 -15.89 -1.39
N PHE A 13 -19.77 -14.88 -0.57
CA PHE A 13 -19.15 -14.76 0.75
C PHE A 13 -19.26 -16.10 1.46
N THR A 14 -18.14 -16.77 1.67
CA THR A 14 -18.18 -18.00 2.45
C THR A 14 -18.76 -17.66 3.83
N GLU A 15 -19.60 -18.52 4.37
CA GLU A 15 -20.25 -18.31 5.67
C GLU A 15 -19.21 -17.98 6.75
N ARG A 16 -18.05 -18.61 6.67
CA ARG A 16 -16.90 -18.37 7.56
C ARG A 16 -16.29 -16.96 7.42
N ALA A 17 -16.22 -16.42 6.21
CA ALA A 17 -15.72 -15.03 6.03
C ALA A 17 -16.70 -14.01 6.60
N ARG A 18 -18.02 -14.26 6.52
CA ARG A 18 -19.04 -13.43 7.17
C ARG A 18 -18.96 -13.53 8.68
N GLU A 19 -18.72 -14.70 9.22
CA GLU A 19 -18.52 -14.92 10.65
C GLU A 19 -17.31 -14.15 11.15
N LEU A 20 -16.17 -14.23 10.46
CA LEU A 20 -14.94 -13.49 10.81
C LEU A 20 -15.14 -11.96 10.74
N ASP A 21 -15.80 -11.45 9.71
CA ASP A 21 -16.15 -10.02 9.61
C ASP A 21 -17.13 -9.63 10.74
N HIS A 22 -18.11 -10.48 11.03
CA HIS A 22 -19.07 -10.26 12.11
C HIS A 22 -18.42 -10.31 13.49
N GLU A 23 -17.56 -11.30 13.76
CA GLU A 23 -16.81 -11.41 15.02
C GLU A 23 -15.88 -10.22 15.23
N HIS A 24 -15.17 -9.81 14.18
CA HIS A 24 -14.29 -8.62 14.23
C HIS A 24 -15.11 -7.36 14.52
N ARG A 25 -16.19 -7.12 13.79
CA ARG A 25 -17.13 -6.01 14.05
C ARG A 25 -17.75 -6.06 15.42
N LYS A 26 -18.05 -7.23 15.96
CA LYS A 26 -18.59 -7.40 17.32
C LYS A 26 -17.57 -7.00 18.38
N ARG A 27 -16.30 -7.37 18.21
CA ARG A 27 -15.20 -6.94 19.09
C ARG A 27 -15.04 -5.41 19.09
N LEU A 28 -15.19 -4.77 17.93
CA LEU A 28 -15.11 -3.32 17.79
C LEU A 28 -16.40 -2.62 18.25
N ARG A 29 -17.60 -3.20 17.98
CA ARG A 29 -18.91 -2.66 18.39
C ARG A 29 -19.21 -2.81 19.88
N GLY A 30 -18.52 -3.69 20.58
CA GLY A 30 -18.58 -3.72 22.05
C GLY A 30 -18.03 -2.47 22.72
N ALA A 31 -17.48 -1.54 21.92
CA ALA A 31 -17.13 -0.20 22.32
C ALA A 31 -18.17 0.78 21.74
N LEU A 32 -18.91 1.50 22.61
CA LEU A 32 -19.78 2.61 22.23
C LEU A 32 -19.03 3.63 21.35
N PRO A 33 -19.68 4.37 20.42
CA PRO A 33 -19.03 5.39 19.59
C PRO A 33 -18.16 6.38 20.37
N LEU A 34 -18.60 6.74 21.58
CA LEU A 34 -17.83 7.58 22.50
C LEU A 34 -16.54 6.90 22.97
N THR A 35 -16.58 5.58 23.19
CA THR A 35 -15.40 4.78 23.59
C THR A 35 -14.43 4.56 22.44
N LEU A 36 -14.88 4.51 21.18
CA LEU A 36 -14.00 4.47 20.00
C LEU A 36 -13.25 5.78 19.83
N SER A 37 -13.94 6.93 19.95
CA SER A 37 -13.29 8.25 19.91
C SER A 37 -12.33 8.45 21.10
N MET A 38 -12.69 8.00 22.29
CA MET A 38 -11.80 8.03 23.45
C MET A 38 -10.60 7.10 23.30
N ARG A 39 -10.77 5.92 22.70
CA ARG A 39 -9.66 4.99 22.39
C ARG A 39 -8.72 5.61 21.36
N TYR A 40 -9.25 6.20 20.30
CA TYR A 40 -8.42 6.92 19.31
C TYR A 40 -7.62 8.03 19.99
N LEU A 41 -8.27 8.89 20.78
CA LEU A 41 -7.61 9.96 21.52
C LEU A 41 -6.57 9.41 22.52
N ALA A 42 -6.88 8.32 23.22
CA ALA A 42 -5.96 7.66 24.13
C ALA A 42 -4.75 7.11 23.40
N THR A 43 -4.95 6.43 22.25
CA THR A 43 -3.88 5.91 21.42
C THR A 43 -3.04 7.03 20.81
N ALA A 44 -3.66 8.09 20.32
CA ALA A 44 -2.96 9.28 19.82
C ALA A 44 -2.15 9.95 20.94
N PHE A 45 -2.73 10.12 22.13
CA PHE A 45 -2.04 10.68 23.29
C PHE A 45 -0.89 9.80 23.79
N GLU A 46 -1.09 8.48 23.80
CA GLU A 46 -0.03 7.52 24.10
C GLU A 46 1.13 7.61 23.10
N ARG A 47 0.82 7.77 21.81
CA ARG A 47 1.82 8.00 20.75
C ARG A 47 2.54 9.33 20.86
N LEU A 48 1.92 10.37 21.37
CA LEU A 48 2.60 11.63 21.71
C LEU A 48 3.67 11.44 22.80
N ARG A 49 3.43 10.53 23.74
CA ARG A 49 4.32 10.26 24.90
C ARG A 49 5.38 9.20 24.57
N ARG A 50 5.06 8.19 23.76
CA ARG A 50 5.99 7.14 23.38
C ARG A 50 6.91 7.61 22.25
N GLY A 51 8.18 7.30 22.35
CA GLY A 51 9.14 7.50 21.28
C GLY A 51 8.79 6.64 20.04
N THR A 52 9.38 6.99 18.90
CA THR A 52 9.35 6.18 17.69
C THR A 52 10.33 5.02 17.86
N ALA A 53 9.87 3.78 17.70
CA ALA A 53 10.76 2.61 17.71
C ALA A 53 11.69 2.64 16.47
N PRO A 54 12.93 2.16 16.58
CA PRO A 54 13.83 2.07 15.43
C PRO A 54 13.31 1.04 14.42
N ALA A 55 13.55 1.30 13.13
CA ALA A 55 13.35 0.33 12.05
C ALA A 55 14.65 -0.44 11.78
N LYS A 56 14.53 -1.57 11.08
CA LYS A 56 15.67 -2.33 10.55
C LYS A 56 16.15 -1.73 9.22
N ALA A 57 16.45 -0.42 9.20
CA ALA A 57 16.93 0.21 7.98
C ALA A 57 18.34 -0.31 7.64
N GLN A 58 18.45 -1.02 6.54
CA GLN A 58 19.71 -1.45 5.94
C GLN A 58 19.69 -1.07 4.46
N ALA A 59 20.84 -0.62 3.94
CA ALA A 59 20.95 -0.33 2.53
C ALA A 59 20.52 -1.56 1.71
N THR A 60 19.63 -1.36 0.76
CA THR A 60 19.09 -2.43 -0.07
C THR A 60 19.96 -2.56 -1.32
N PRO A 61 20.82 -3.59 -1.43
CA PRO A 61 21.63 -3.77 -2.62
C PRO A 61 20.73 -4.04 -3.83
N ARG A 62 21.15 -3.56 -5.01
CA ARG A 62 20.44 -3.86 -6.25
C ARG A 62 20.40 -5.36 -6.47
N PRO A 63 19.23 -5.92 -6.81
CA PRO A 63 19.12 -7.35 -7.08
C PRO A 63 19.81 -7.72 -8.39
N PRO A 64 20.18 -9.00 -8.59
CA PRO A 64 20.69 -9.47 -9.86
C PRO A 64 19.62 -9.43 -10.97
N GLU A 65 20.06 -9.57 -12.21
CA GLU A 65 19.18 -9.64 -13.38
C GLU A 65 18.06 -10.68 -13.21
N GLY A 66 16.87 -10.31 -13.67
CA GLY A 66 15.68 -11.17 -13.55
C GLY A 66 15.02 -11.18 -12.16
N THR A 67 15.56 -10.45 -11.21
CA THR A 67 15.05 -10.34 -9.84
C THR A 67 14.51 -8.93 -9.55
N VAL A 68 13.45 -8.83 -8.77
CA VAL A 68 12.96 -7.59 -8.16
C VAL A 68 13.01 -7.71 -6.65
N ALA A 69 13.43 -6.66 -5.97
CA ALA A 69 13.38 -6.54 -4.52
C ALA A 69 12.31 -5.52 -4.12
N ILE A 70 11.49 -5.85 -3.13
CA ILE A 70 10.46 -4.97 -2.58
C ILE A 70 10.73 -4.78 -1.11
N THR A 71 10.97 -3.53 -0.70
CA THR A 71 11.22 -3.13 0.69
C THR A 71 10.01 -2.39 1.23
N PHE A 72 9.44 -2.86 2.34
CA PHE A 72 8.41 -2.13 3.07
C PHE A 72 9.08 -1.07 3.94
N VAL A 73 9.08 0.17 3.47
CA VAL A 73 9.67 1.30 4.20
C VAL A 73 8.83 1.65 5.43
N GLY A 74 7.52 1.39 5.34
CA GLY A 74 6.55 1.60 6.42
C GLY A 74 5.44 2.57 6.05
N HIS A 75 4.26 2.38 6.63
CA HIS A 75 3.01 3.01 6.22
C HIS A 75 2.66 2.60 4.79
N ALA A 76 2.35 3.55 3.91
CA ALA A 76 2.13 3.30 2.48
C ALA A 76 3.43 3.35 1.65
N THR A 77 4.56 3.72 2.27
CA THR A 77 5.84 3.87 1.56
C THR A 77 6.47 2.52 1.29
N VAL A 78 6.70 2.24 0.01
CA VAL A 78 7.35 1.01 -0.48
C VAL A 78 8.43 1.38 -1.49
N MET A 79 9.55 0.65 -1.46
CA MET A 79 10.61 0.77 -2.45
C MET A 79 10.66 -0.50 -3.31
N ILE A 80 10.57 -0.33 -4.63
CA ILE A 80 10.70 -1.38 -5.63
C ILE A 80 12.07 -1.20 -6.30
N THR A 81 12.93 -2.19 -6.18
CA THR A 81 14.29 -2.12 -6.71
C THR A 81 14.50 -3.21 -7.76
N THR A 82 14.91 -2.80 -8.96
CA THR A 82 15.37 -3.65 -10.06
C THR A 82 16.88 -3.50 -10.22
N PRO A 83 17.55 -4.26 -11.11
CA PRO A 83 18.94 -4.00 -11.44
C PRO A 83 19.19 -2.58 -11.96
N GLY A 84 18.25 -2.03 -12.76
CA GLY A 84 18.39 -0.73 -13.43
C GLY A 84 17.70 0.44 -12.74
N SER A 85 16.68 0.19 -11.89
CA SER A 85 15.85 1.26 -11.33
C SER A 85 15.56 1.08 -9.85
N ARG A 86 15.34 2.20 -9.16
CA ARG A 86 14.83 2.24 -7.79
C ARG A 86 13.62 3.16 -7.74
N VAL A 87 12.45 2.57 -7.53
CA VAL A 87 11.16 3.25 -7.52
C VAL A 87 10.68 3.41 -6.09
N LEU A 88 10.45 4.63 -5.63
CA LEU A 88 9.91 4.92 -4.31
C LEU A 88 8.44 5.35 -4.43
N VAL A 89 7.55 4.59 -3.80
CA VAL A 89 6.10 4.82 -3.82
C VAL A 89 5.68 5.54 -2.55
N ASP A 90 4.82 6.55 -2.70
CA ASP A 90 4.21 7.34 -1.61
C ASP A 90 5.24 7.75 -0.54
N PRO A 91 6.27 8.53 -0.89
CA PRO A 91 7.36 8.85 0.01
C PRO A 91 6.89 9.69 1.20
N PHE A 92 6.67 9.02 2.33
CA PHE A 92 6.39 9.65 3.62
C PHE A 92 7.38 9.14 4.68
N LEU A 93 8.47 9.91 4.88
CA LEU A 93 9.62 9.50 5.69
C LEU A 93 9.67 10.18 7.06
N GLU A 94 8.72 11.06 7.34
CA GLU A 94 8.65 11.81 8.59
C GLU A 94 8.22 10.93 9.77
N ASN A 95 8.73 11.29 10.95
CA ASN A 95 8.41 10.61 12.23
C ASN A 95 7.13 11.16 12.89
N SER A 96 6.40 12.05 12.24
CA SER A 96 5.12 12.55 12.74
C SER A 96 4.19 12.99 11.62
N LEU A 97 2.89 12.78 11.83
CA LEU A 97 1.80 13.23 10.99
C LEU A 97 0.75 13.92 11.86
N PHE A 98 0.42 15.19 11.58
CA PHE A 98 -0.52 15.99 12.39
C PHE A 98 -0.21 15.97 13.90
N GLY A 99 1.08 15.94 14.28
CA GLY A 99 1.50 15.84 15.67
C GLY A 99 1.52 14.43 16.25
N VAL A 100 0.89 13.45 15.61
CA VAL A 100 0.93 12.05 16.03
C VAL A 100 2.27 11.43 15.63
N ARG A 101 2.97 10.84 16.58
CA ARG A 101 4.27 10.20 16.32
C ARG A 101 4.11 8.85 15.63
N ARG A 102 4.97 8.60 14.66
CA ARG A 102 5.12 7.31 14.02
C ARG A 102 5.48 6.24 15.06
N ALA A 103 4.83 5.09 15.00
CA ALA A 103 5.09 4.00 15.94
C ALA A 103 6.47 3.38 15.73
N LYS A 104 6.88 3.23 14.47
CA LYS A 104 8.19 2.71 14.06
C LYS A 104 8.75 3.57 12.94
N ALA A 105 10.03 3.88 12.97
CA ALA A 105 10.71 4.73 12.00
C ALA A 105 10.55 4.20 10.56
N ALA A 106 10.75 5.06 9.57
CA ALA A 106 10.84 4.64 8.19
C ALA A 106 12.09 3.78 7.99
N GLY A 107 11.91 2.59 7.41
CA GLY A 107 12.96 1.61 7.21
C GLY A 107 13.69 1.81 5.88
N ILE A 108 14.36 2.94 5.71
CA ILE A 108 15.10 3.31 4.50
C ILE A 108 16.36 4.09 4.90
N THR A 109 17.46 3.92 4.19
CA THR A 109 18.70 4.65 4.40
C THR A 109 18.80 5.89 3.51
N ASP A 110 19.68 6.82 3.85
CA ASP A 110 19.95 7.99 3.01
C ASP A 110 20.59 7.57 1.67
N ASP A 111 21.39 6.52 1.65
CA ASP A 111 21.96 5.95 0.42
C ASP A 111 20.86 5.39 -0.49
N ASP A 112 19.86 4.71 0.07
CA ASP A 112 18.71 4.24 -0.71
C ASP A 112 17.92 5.41 -1.32
N ILE A 113 17.74 6.49 -0.55
CA ILE A 113 17.05 7.69 -1.04
C ILE A 113 17.85 8.37 -2.14
N ALA A 114 19.17 8.48 -1.98
CA ALA A 114 20.06 9.08 -2.96
C ALA A 114 20.11 8.31 -4.29
N ASP A 115 19.78 7.02 -4.29
CA ASP A 115 19.74 6.15 -5.47
C ASP A 115 18.32 6.00 -6.07
N VAL A 116 17.32 6.75 -5.60
CA VAL A 116 15.97 6.77 -6.19
C VAL A 116 16.02 7.32 -7.61
N SER A 117 15.53 6.55 -8.58
CA SER A 117 15.47 6.93 -9.98
C SER A 117 14.08 7.36 -10.45
N LEU A 118 13.04 7.05 -9.67
CA LEU A 118 11.63 7.38 -9.93
C LEU A 118 10.86 7.42 -8.63
N ALA A 119 9.98 8.39 -8.43
CA ALA A 119 9.01 8.37 -7.36
C ALA A 119 7.59 8.33 -7.92
N LEU A 120 6.70 7.60 -7.24
CA LEU A 120 5.28 7.50 -7.55
C LEU A 120 4.48 8.04 -6.36
N VAL A 121 3.48 8.86 -6.63
CA VAL A 121 2.53 9.34 -5.61
C VAL A 121 1.14 8.93 -6.04
N THR A 122 0.43 8.18 -5.22
CA THR A 122 -0.89 7.65 -5.55
C THR A 122 -2.00 8.69 -5.43
N HIS A 123 -1.88 9.61 -4.48
CA HIS A 123 -2.85 10.69 -4.25
C HIS A 123 -2.26 11.78 -3.33
N ALA A 124 -3.01 12.88 -3.13
CA ALA A 124 -2.47 14.05 -2.46
C ALA A 124 -2.61 14.08 -0.94
N HIS A 125 -3.11 13.02 -0.26
CA HIS A 125 -3.11 13.00 1.21
C HIS A 125 -1.71 13.20 1.77
N ARG A 126 -1.60 13.78 2.98
CA ARG A 126 -0.32 14.24 3.53
C ARG A 126 0.63 13.13 3.89
N ASP A 127 0.12 11.96 4.15
CA ASP A 127 0.82 10.71 4.47
C ASP A 127 1.24 9.90 3.24
N HIS A 128 0.88 10.36 2.03
CA HIS A 128 1.32 9.83 0.74
C HIS A 128 2.16 10.87 -0.04
N LEU A 129 1.67 12.11 -0.15
CA LEU A 129 2.39 13.20 -0.77
C LEU A 129 3.00 14.11 0.29
N SER A 130 4.21 13.79 0.75
CA SER A 130 4.99 14.65 1.63
C SER A 130 5.98 15.50 0.87
N ARG A 131 5.83 16.82 0.94
CA ARG A 131 6.79 17.74 0.33
C ARG A 131 8.18 17.66 0.96
N ARG A 132 8.27 17.36 2.26
CA ARG A 132 9.55 17.20 2.96
C ARG A 132 10.29 15.95 2.49
N SER A 133 9.56 14.83 2.34
CA SER A 133 10.15 13.59 1.82
C SER A 133 10.55 13.74 0.35
N LEU A 134 9.70 14.35 -0.49
CA LEU A 134 10.01 14.61 -1.90
C LEU A 134 11.25 15.49 -2.07
N ALA A 135 11.45 16.50 -1.21
CA ALA A 135 12.62 17.37 -1.24
C ALA A 135 13.96 16.65 -0.91
N ARG A 136 13.92 15.42 -0.42
CA ARG A 136 15.11 14.57 -0.15
C ARG A 136 15.50 13.73 -1.36
N LEU A 137 14.66 13.64 -2.37
CA LEU A 137 14.94 12.84 -3.57
C LEU A 137 15.99 13.50 -4.44
N PRO A 138 16.75 12.72 -5.25
CA PRO A 138 17.66 13.29 -6.24
C PRO A 138 16.91 14.23 -7.19
N GLY A 139 17.47 15.39 -7.48
CA GLY A 139 16.84 16.38 -8.38
C GLY A 139 16.59 15.85 -9.80
N ALA A 140 17.34 14.83 -10.22
CA ALA A 140 17.15 14.16 -11.51
C ALA A 140 15.98 13.17 -11.53
N ALA A 141 15.50 12.69 -10.36
CA ALA A 141 14.45 11.69 -10.26
C ALA A 141 13.09 12.30 -10.63
N PRO A 142 12.40 11.83 -11.67
CA PRO A 142 11.04 12.25 -11.96
C PRO A 142 10.06 11.77 -10.86
N VAL A 143 8.98 12.53 -10.67
CA VAL A 143 7.88 12.19 -9.79
C VAL A 143 6.61 12.06 -10.62
N VAL A 144 6.04 10.87 -10.66
CA VAL A 144 4.77 10.58 -11.31
C VAL A 144 3.65 10.74 -10.30
N VAL A 145 2.60 11.45 -10.68
CA VAL A 145 1.46 11.80 -9.82
C VAL A 145 0.14 11.68 -10.58
N PRO A 146 -1.00 11.55 -9.89
CA PRO A 146 -2.30 11.66 -10.52
C PRO A 146 -2.61 13.13 -10.91
N PRO A 147 -3.66 13.38 -11.72
CA PRO A 147 -4.06 14.70 -12.17
C PRO A 147 -4.22 15.73 -11.04
N ASP A 148 -3.88 16.99 -11.32
CA ASP A 148 -3.96 18.14 -10.43
C ASP A 148 -3.06 18.07 -9.18
N CYS A 149 -2.03 17.21 -9.18
CA CYS A 149 -1.04 17.09 -8.09
C CYS A 149 0.31 17.78 -8.40
N GLU A 150 0.64 18.06 -9.66
CA GLU A 150 1.92 18.63 -10.10
C GLU A 150 2.33 19.85 -9.27
N ARG A 151 1.41 20.81 -9.10
CA ARG A 151 1.71 22.06 -8.35
C ARG A 151 2.15 21.79 -6.90
N LEU A 152 1.61 20.73 -6.25
CA LEU A 152 2.02 20.37 -4.89
C LEU A 152 3.43 19.81 -4.87
N VAL A 153 3.79 19.02 -5.86
CA VAL A 153 5.10 18.38 -5.99
C VAL A 153 6.16 19.41 -6.36
N ARG A 154 5.88 20.31 -7.31
CA ARG A 154 6.80 21.41 -7.65
C ARG A 154 7.12 22.32 -6.47
N ARG A 155 6.18 22.52 -5.53
CA ARG A 155 6.44 23.25 -4.28
C ARG A 155 7.40 22.54 -3.32
N ALA A 156 7.76 21.28 -3.59
CA ALA A 156 8.81 20.56 -2.88
C ALA A 156 10.19 20.70 -3.53
N GLY A 157 10.30 21.45 -4.62
CA GLY A 157 11.54 21.64 -5.37
C GLY A 157 11.77 20.58 -6.46
N VAL A 158 10.78 19.72 -6.74
CA VAL A 158 10.88 18.73 -7.81
C VAL A 158 10.69 19.38 -9.17
N GLU A 159 11.67 19.19 -10.07
CA GLU A 159 11.67 19.78 -11.41
C GLU A 159 10.94 18.90 -12.43
N LYS A 160 11.11 17.57 -12.33
CA LYS A 160 10.54 16.60 -13.27
C LYS A 160 9.27 15.98 -12.69
N VAL A 161 8.13 16.48 -13.10
CA VAL A 161 6.81 15.97 -12.66
C VAL A 161 6.02 15.53 -13.88
N GLU A 162 5.42 14.35 -13.80
CA GLU A 162 4.53 13.79 -14.81
C GLU A 162 3.17 13.47 -14.20
N GLU A 163 2.11 14.05 -14.73
CA GLU A 163 0.73 13.74 -14.36
C GLU A 163 0.18 12.63 -15.26
N LEU A 164 -0.33 11.56 -14.66
CA LEU A 164 -0.91 10.44 -15.37
C LEU A 164 -2.38 10.25 -15.04
N ASP A 165 -3.22 10.35 -16.07
CA ASP A 165 -4.60 9.86 -16.02
C ASP A 165 -4.62 8.33 -15.97
N PRO A 166 -5.63 7.71 -15.33
CA PRO A 166 -5.83 6.26 -15.39
C PRO A 166 -5.84 5.76 -16.85
N GLY A 167 -5.05 4.72 -17.11
CA GLY A 167 -4.84 4.13 -18.42
C GLY A 167 -3.64 4.68 -19.19
N ARG A 168 -3.00 5.76 -18.74
CA ARG A 168 -1.77 6.31 -19.31
C ARG A 168 -0.54 5.69 -18.66
N SER A 169 0.57 5.68 -19.39
CA SER A 169 1.83 5.08 -18.92
C SER A 169 2.98 6.07 -19.05
N TYR A 170 3.97 5.90 -18.17
CA TYR A 170 5.26 6.60 -18.16
C TYR A 170 6.39 5.59 -18.08
N LYS A 171 7.46 5.77 -18.86
CA LYS A 171 8.64 4.90 -18.87
C LYS A 171 9.84 5.62 -18.28
N ALA A 172 10.50 4.98 -17.32
CA ALA A 172 11.73 5.46 -16.70
C ALA A 172 12.72 4.30 -16.54
N GLY A 173 13.86 4.39 -17.20
CA GLY A 173 14.87 3.32 -17.17
C GLY A 173 14.31 1.99 -17.67
N ASP A 174 14.44 0.95 -16.85
CA ASP A 174 13.97 -0.41 -17.12
C ASP A 174 12.53 -0.69 -16.60
N VAL A 175 11.82 0.35 -16.12
CA VAL A 175 10.44 0.22 -15.64
C VAL A 175 9.46 1.04 -16.49
N GLU A 176 8.25 0.51 -16.62
CA GLU A 176 7.09 1.21 -17.17
C GLU A 176 5.98 1.24 -16.10
N VAL A 177 5.44 2.41 -15.86
CA VAL A 177 4.39 2.64 -14.85
C VAL A 177 3.11 3.04 -15.55
N THR A 178 2.03 2.30 -15.31
CA THR A 178 0.68 2.62 -15.83
C THR A 178 -0.21 3.01 -14.68
N ALA A 179 -0.82 4.20 -14.73
CA ALA A 179 -1.84 4.61 -13.78
C ALA A 179 -3.13 3.80 -13.99
N VAL A 180 -3.77 3.35 -12.91
CA VAL A 180 -5.01 2.58 -12.94
C VAL A 180 -6.03 3.15 -11.95
N PRO A 181 -7.34 2.97 -12.19
CA PRO A 181 -8.38 3.49 -11.31
C PRO A 181 -8.28 2.91 -9.90
N VAL A 182 -8.70 3.72 -8.93
CA VAL A 182 -8.92 3.33 -7.52
C VAL A 182 -10.28 3.89 -7.04
N ARG A 183 -10.76 3.40 -5.92
CA ARG A 183 -11.93 3.94 -5.24
C ARG A 183 -11.47 4.74 -4.01
N HIS A 184 -10.96 5.94 -4.26
CA HIS A 184 -10.43 6.82 -3.23
C HIS A 184 -10.51 8.28 -3.68
N SER A 185 -10.63 9.20 -2.72
CA SER A 185 -10.58 10.64 -3.03
C SER A 185 -9.13 11.14 -3.02
N GLY A 186 -8.79 11.96 -4.01
CA GLY A 186 -7.44 12.54 -4.12
C GLY A 186 -7.24 13.82 -3.32
N SER A 187 -8.20 14.21 -2.48
CA SER A 187 -8.21 15.53 -1.83
C SER A 187 -7.07 15.68 -0.82
N ARG A 188 -6.53 16.90 -0.69
CA ARG A 188 -5.56 17.25 0.36
C ARG A 188 -6.20 17.89 1.59
N GLY A 189 -7.47 18.22 1.50
CA GLY A 189 -8.25 18.87 2.54
C GLY A 189 -9.56 19.47 2.02
N VAL A 190 -10.32 20.11 2.86
CA VAL A 190 -11.59 20.76 2.52
C VAL A 190 -11.38 21.72 1.33
N GLY A 191 -12.15 21.54 0.27
CA GLY A 191 -12.06 22.34 -0.98
C GLY A 191 -11.24 21.70 -2.12
N ASP A 192 -10.50 20.63 -1.86
CA ASP A 192 -9.75 19.90 -2.89
C ASP A 192 -10.53 18.70 -3.47
N TYR A 193 -11.68 18.33 -2.90
CA TYR A 193 -12.42 17.10 -3.21
C TYR A 193 -12.78 16.88 -4.67
N VAL A 194 -12.94 17.95 -5.45
CA VAL A 194 -13.43 17.88 -6.82
C VAL A 194 -12.30 17.97 -7.86
N ARG A 195 -11.06 18.23 -7.43
CA ARG A 195 -10.00 18.64 -8.36
C ARG A 195 -8.83 17.69 -8.46
N ARG A 196 -8.54 16.85 -7.43
CA ARG A 196 -7.34 16.01 -7.44
C ARG A 196 -7.69 14.57 -7.70
N GLY A 197 -6.96 13.99 -8.64
CA GLY A 197 -7.04 12.57 -8.92
C GLY A 197 -6.45 11.71 -7.81
N ALA A 198 -6.86 10.45 -7.81
CA ALA A 198 -6.20 9.36 -7.11
C ALA A 198 -6.06 8.19 -8.09
N CYS A 199 -4.95 7.47 -8.03
CA CYS A 199 -4.72 6.30 -8.85
C CYS A 199 -3.85 5.28 -8.12
N GLY A 200 -4.01 4.00 -8.47
CA GLY A 200 -3.00 3.00 -8.25
C GLY A 200 -2.03 2.94 -9.43
N TYR A 201 -1.00 2.14 -9.30
CA TYR A 201 -0.03 1.95 -10.36
C TYR A 201 0.21 0.47 -10.65
N VAL A 202 0.40 0.16 -11.93
CA VAL A 202 0.99 -1.09 -12.36
C VAL A 202 2.42 -0.78 -12.79
N VAL A 203 3.39 -1.29 -12.03
CA VAL A 203 4.82 -1.15 -12.31
C VAL A 203 5.28 -2.41 -13.03
N ARG A 204 5.59 -2.27 -14.31
CA ARG A 204 6.14 -3.34 -15.14
C ARG A 204 7.66 -3.21 -15.18
N THR A 205 8.34 -4.24 -14.74
CA THR A 205 9.79 -4.43 -14.86
C THR A 205 10.07 -5.38 -16.04
N PRO A 206 11.33 -5.64 -16.43
CA PRO A 206 11.63 -6.60 -17.49
C PRO A 206 11.04 -8.01 -17.27
N ARG A 207 10.85 -8.41 -16.01
CA ARG A 207 10.40 -9.77 -15.68
C ARG A 207 9.18 -9.85 -14.76
N HIS A 208 8.83 -8.79 -14.07
CA HIS A 208 7.74 -8.80 -13.08
C HIS A 208 6.74 -7.68 -13.33
N VAL A 209 5.51 -7.93 -12.92
CA VAL A 209 4.43 -6.94 -12.89
C VAL A 209 3.98 -6.78 -11.44
N ILE A 210 4.09 -5.56 -10.91
CA ILE A 210 3.74 -5.23 -9.53
C ILE A 210 2.55 -4.28 -9.57
N TYR A 211 1.47 -4.64 -8.91
CA TYR A 211 0.34 -3.75 -8.67
C TYR A 211 0.51 -3.03 -7.34
N VAL A 212 0.36 -1.71 -7.36
CA VAL A 212 0.40 -0.83 -6.18
C VAL A 212 -0.96 -0.17 -6.07
N ALA A 213 -1.71 -0.51 -5.04
CA ALA A 213 -3.05 0.04 -4.86
C ALA A 213 -3.04 1.51 -4.43
N GLY A 214 -2.08 1.94 -3.60
CA GLY A 214 -2.24 3.13 -2.78
C GLY A 214 -3.38 2.92 -1.79
N ASP A 215 -4.12 3.98 -1.45
CA ASP A 215 -5.35 3.85 -0.69
C ASP A 215 -6.54 3.65 -1.63
N THR A 216 -7.42 2.73 -1.27
CA THR A 216 -8.63 2.42 -2.04
C THR A 216 -9.61 1.59 -1.21
N GLY A 217 -10.90 1.83 -1.38
CA GLY A 217 -11.92 0.86 -1.03
C GLY A 217 -11.94 -0.31 -2.02
N TYR A 218 -12.53 -1.44 -1.63
CA TYR A 218 -12.74 -2.56 -2.55
C TYR A 218 -13.72 -2.17 -3.67
N PHE A 219 -13.40 -2.53 -4.92
CA PHE A 219 -14.24 -2.30 -6.08
C PHE A 219 -14.02 -3.35 -7.19
N SER A 220 -14.95 -3.46 -8.13
CA SER A 220 -14.91 -4.48 -9.19
C SER A 220 -13.75 -4.32 -10.20
N GLY A 221 -13.09 -3.17 -10.22
CA GLY A 221 -11.95 -2.91 -11.11
C GLY A 221 -10.74 -3.78 -10.84
N PHE A 222 -10.61 -4.40 -9.64
CA PHE A 222 -9.50 -5.32 -9.35
C PHE A 222 -9.46 -6.50 -10.32
N ALA A 223 -10.62 -7.09 -10.64
CA ALA A 223 -10.70 -8.19 -11.60
C ALA A 223 -10.33 -7.75 -13.02
N GLU A 224 -10.65 -6.52 -13.42
CA GLU A 224 -10.24 -5.97 -14.71
C GLU A 224 -8.74 -5.71 -14.77
N ILE A 225 -8.17 -5.10 -13.72
CA ILE A 225 -6.72 -4.90 -13.59
C ILE A 225 -6.00 -6.24 -13.65
N GLY A 226 -6.49 -7.25 -12.93
CA GLY A 226 -5.96 -8.61 -12.93
C GLY A 226 -5.91 -9.23 -14.32
N ARG A 227 -7.03 -9.17 -15.05
CA ARG A 227 -7.12 -9.69 -16.44
C ARG A 227 -6.20 -8.96 -17.40
N ARG A 228 -6.12 -7.62 -17.30
CA ARG A 228 -5.35 -6.78 -18.23
C ARG A 228 -3.85 -6.86 -17.99
N PHE A 229 -3.43 -6.81 -16.74
CA PHE A 229 -2.01 -6.64 -16.40
C PHE A 229 -1.35 -7.89 -15.83
N ARG A 230 -2.13 -8.83 -15.28
CA ARG A 230 -1.65 -10.10 -14.67
C ARG A 230 -0.51 -9.87 -13.68
N PRO A 231 -0.74 -9.11 -12.58
CA PRO A 231 0.31 -8.79 -11.64
C PRO A 231 0.85 -10.05 -10.96
N ASP A 232 2.16 -10.10 -10.77
CA ASP A 232 2.83 -11.15 -9.98
C ASP A 232 2.69 -10.85 -8.48
N VAL A 233 2.82 -9.56 -8.13
CA VAL A 233 2.80 -9.05 -6.77
C VAL A 233 1.75 -7.95 -6.65
N ALA A 234 0.96 -7.97 -5.58
CA ALA A 234 -0.01 -6.93 -5.24
C ALA A 234 0.33 -6.29 -3.88
N LEU A 235 0.58 -4.99 -3.89
CA LEU A 235 0.76 -4.15 -2.69
C LEU A 235 -0.61 -3.59 -2.33
N LEU A 236 -1.20 -4.06 -1.21
CA LEU A 236 -2.58 -3.77 -0.84
C LEU A 236 -2.70 -3.20 0.57
N PRO A 237 -3.39 -2.06 0.77
CA PRO A 237 -3.61 -1.49 2.09
C PRO A 237 -4.54 -2.37 2.90
N ILE A 238 -4.29 -2.46 4.23
CA ILE A 238 -5.08 -3.29 5.16
C ILE A 238 -5.59 -2.53 6.38
N ALA A 239 -5.43 -1.21 6.43
CA ALA A 239 -5.84 -0.37 7.56
C ALA A 239 -6.63 0.87 7.12
N GLY A 240 -7.19 1.60 8.08
CA GLY A 240 -8.02 2.77 7.78
C GLY A 240 -9.50 2.41 7.61
N TYR A 241 -9.97 1.25 8.08
CA TYR A 241 -11.29 0.70 7.79
C TYR A 241 -12.36 0.98 8.86
N GLU A 242 -12.00 1.56 9.99
CA GLU A 242 -12.97 1.95 11.03
C GLU A 242 -13.06 3.48 11.18
N PRO A 243 -14.29 4.02 11.27
CA PRO A 243 -15.60 3.33 11.29
C PRO A 243 -15.93 2.70 9.93
N ALA A 244 -16.97 1.84 9.89
CA ALA A 244 -17.35 1.07 8.71
C ALA A 244 -17.59 1.92 7.44
N SER A 245 -17.93 3.21 7.57
CA SER A 245 -18.05 4.16 6.45
C SER A 245 -16.71 4.41 5.74
N PHE A 246 -15.57 4.23 6.42
CA PHE A 246 -14.25 4.41 5.82
C PHE A 246 -13.94 3.32 4.79
N ARG A 247 -14.59 2.15 4.88
CA ARG A 247 -14.42 1.06 3.90
C ARG A 247 -14.89 1.40 2.49
N GLU A 248 -15.55 2.51 2.31
CA GLU A 248 -15.84 3.02 0.97
C GLU A 248 -14.57 3.46 0.24
N GLU A 249 -13.57 3.96 0.96
CA GLU A 249 -12.32 4.50 0.43
C GLU A 249 -11.06 3.76 0.94
N HIS A 250 -11.19 2.84 1.91
CA HIS A 250 -10.09 2.08 2.51
C HIS A 250 -10.47 0.60 2.68
N MET A 251 -9.57 -0.30 2.34
CA MET A 251 -9.80 -1.73 2.49
C MET A 251 -9.54 -2.20 3.92
N SER A 252 -10.43 -3.05 4.44
CA SER A 252 -10.11 -3.92 5.56
C SER A 252 -9.19 -5.07 5.11
N PRO A 253 -8.54 -5.80 6.04
CA PRO A 253 -7.77 -7.00 5.69
C PRO A 253 -8.56 -8.03 4.88
N LEU A 254 -9.87 -8.16 5.12
CA LEU A 254 -10.72 -9.08 4.37
C LEU A 254 -10.95 -8.57 2.94
N ASP A 255 -11.20 -7.26 2.76
CA ASP A 255 -11.37 -6.64 1.45
C ASP A 255 -10.07 -6.75 0.63
N ALA A 256 -8.90 -6.60 1.27
CA ALA A 256 -7.60 -6.74 0.63
C ALA A 256 -7.35 -8.19 0.15
N VAL A 257 -7.76 -9.20 0.91
CA VAL A 257 -7.68 -10.60 0.47
C VAL A 257 -8.60 -10.85 -0.73
N TYR A 258 -9.81 -10.28 -0.78
CA TYR A 258 -10.67 -10.37 -1.95
C TYR A 258 -10.06 -9.65 -3.17
N ALA A 259 -9.51 -8.46 -2.97
CA ALA A 259 -8.80 -7.75 -4.04
C ALA A 259 -7.61 -8.55 -4.58
N PHE A 260 -6.87 -9.22 -3.70
CA PHE A 260 -5.78 -10.12 -4.07
C PHE A 260 -6.24 -11.29 -4.94
N GLU A 261 -7.35 -11.93 -4.55
CA GLU A 261 -7.96 -13.02 -5.33
C GLU A 261 -8.44 -12.53 -6.71
N ASP A 262 -9.11 -11.37 -6.78
CA ASP A 262 -9.61 -10.78 -8.02
C ASP A 262 -8.47 -10.35 -8.97
N LEU A 263 -7.38 -9.83 -8.43
CA LEU A 263 -6.17 -9.50 -9.19
C LEU A 263 -5.50 -10.75 -9.79
N GLY A 264 -5.74 -11.93 -9.20
CA GLY A 264 -5.06 -13.16 -9.59
C GLY A 264 -3.55 -13.08 -9.38
N ALA A 265 -3.10 -12.22 -8.48
CA ALA A 265 -1.68 -12.08 -8.14
C ALA A 265 -1.19 -13.29 -7.35
N ARG A 266 0.12 -13.54 -7.37
CA ARG A 266 0.74 -14.67 -6.66
C ARG A 266 1.20 -14.31 -5.27
N VAL A 267 1.60 -13.07 -5.07
CA VAL A 267 2.06 -12.58 -3.77
C VAL A 267 1.29 -11.33 -3.40
N MET A 268 0.73 -11.33 -2.20
CA MET A 268 0.19 -10.14 -1.54
C MET A 268 1.23 -9.60 -0.57
N ILE A 269 1.52 -8.32 -0.64
CA ILE A 269 2.28 -7.58 0.37
C ILE A 269 1.32 -6.56 0.99
N PRO A 270 0.93 -6.70 2.26
CA PRO A 270 0.10 -5.72 2.92
C PRO A 270 0.85 -4.40 3.13
N THR A 271 0.14 -3.27 3.03
CA THR A 271 0.64 -1.91 3.24
C THR A 271 -0.28 -1.11 4.18
N SER A 272 0.08 0.13 4.46
CA SER A 272 -0.69 1.12 5.26
C SER A 272 -0.94 0.69 6.71
N TYR A 273 -0.13 -0.18 7.31
CA TYR A 273 -0.28 -0.66 8.68
C TYR A 273 0.93 -0.34 9.57
N GLY A 274 0.75 -0.45 10.89
CA GLY A 274 1.84 -0.47 11.88
C GLY A 274 2.61 0.84 12.09
N SER A 275 2.22 1.92 11.41
CA SER A 275 2.94 3.20 11.45
C SER A 275 2.22 4.29 12.24
N PHE A 276 0.98 4.59 11.90
CA PHE A 276 0.19 5.67 12.48
C PHE A 276 -1.22 5.18 12.80
N PRO A 277 -1.80 5.54 13.95
CA PRO A 277 -3.21 5.32 14.24
C PRO A 277 -4.04 6.40 13.54
N LEU A 278 -4.39 6.21 12.27
CA LEU A 278 -5.14 7.19 11.46
C LEU A 278 -6.66 6.94 11.46
N SER A 279 -7.10 5.86 12.07
CA SER A 279 -8.48 5.43 12.15
C SER A 279 -8.79 4.86 13.55
N TYR A 280 -10.00 4.35 13.76
CA TYR A 280 -10.44 3.93 15.09
C TYR A 280 -9.99 2.51 15.47
N GLU A 281 -9.51 1.70 14.53
CA GLU A 281 -8.92 0.40 14.87
C GLU A 281 -7.56 0.56 15.58
N PRO A 282 -7.25 -0.32 16.55
CA PRO A 282 -5.92 -0.41 17.13
C PRO A 282 -4.84 -0.66 16.07
N LEU A 283 -3.64 -0.16 16.30
CA LEU A 283 -2.54 -0.18 15.34
C LEU A 283 -2.11 -1.59 14.89
N ASP A 284 -2.29 -2.59 15.74
CA ASP A 284 -1.97 -4.01 15.53
C ASP A 284 -3.15 -4.82 14.97
N ALA A 285 -4.39 -4.33 15.13
CA ALA A 285 -5.59 -5.02 14.72
C ALA A 285 -5.62 -5.43 13.22
N PRO A 286 -5.12 -4.61 12.26
CA PRO A 286 -5.09 -5.02 10.86
C PRO A 286 -4.28 -6.31 10.62
N LEU A 287 -3.10 -6.44 11.22
CA LEU A 287 -2.26 -7.64 11.08
C LEU A 287 -2.86 -8.84 11.81
N GLU A 288 -3.40 -8.64 13.00
CA GLU A 288 -4.07 -9.72 13.74
C GLU A 288 -5.24 -10.29 12.94
N TRP A 289 -6.05 -9.42 12.34
CA TRP A 289 -7.19 -9.84 11.53
C TRP A 289 -6.73 -10.51 10.23
N LEU A 290 -5.73 -9.97 9.53
CA LEU A 290 -5.14 -10.62 8.35
C LEU A 290 -4.66 -12.03 8.67
N ASN A 291 -3.93 -12.22 9.78
CA ASN A 291 -3.46 -13.54 10.21
C ASN A 291 -4.61 -14.53 10.50
N GLN A 292 -5.73 -14.05 11.05
CA GLN A 292 -6.93 -14.89 11.27
C GLN A 292 -7.55 -15.33 9.93
N ILE A 293 -7.66 -14.39 8.96
CA ILE A 293 -8.18 -14.69 7.62
C ILE A 293 -7.28 -15.69 6.90
N MET A 294 -5.95 -15.48 6.94
CA MET A 294 -4.97 -16.37 6.32
C MET A 294 -5.11 -17.80 6.84
N ARG A 295 -5.19 -17.97 8.17
CA ARG A 295 -5.41 -19.31 8.77
C ARG A 295 -6.74 -19.93 8.33
N ALA A 296 -7.83 -19.15 8.31
CA ALA A 296 -9.15 -19.65 7.93
C ALA A 296 -9.24 -20.03 6.44
N ARG A 297 -8.42 -19.43 5.58
CA ARG A 297 -8.41 -19.69 4.14
C ARG A 297 -7.28 -20.62 3.68
N GLY A 298 -6.41 -21.04 4.58
CA GLY A 298 -5.22 -21.82 4.22
C GLY A 298 -4.24 -21.02 3.34
N LEU A 299 -4.24 -19.70 3.43
CA LEU A 299 -3.34 -18.83 2.67
C LEU A 299 -2.00 -18.73 3.40
N PRO A 300 -0.90 -19.26 2.84
CA PRO A 300 0.36 -19.36 3.55
C PRO A 300 1.12 -18.02 3.59
N LEU A 301 2.03 -17.90 4.58
CA LEU A 301 3.09 -16.91 4.52
C LEU A 301 4.11 -17.29 3.44
N CYS A 302 4.56 -16.30 2.67
CA CYS A 302 5.68 -16.51 1.75
C CYS A 302 6.96 -16.79 2.53
N GLY A 303 7.79 -17.73 2.08
CA GLY A 303 9.16 -17.88 2.59
C GLY A 303 10.01 -16.65 2.25
N ALA A 304 11.13 -16.47 2.97
CA ALA A 304 12.04 -15.31 2.82
C ALA A 304 12.57 -15.10 1.38
N GLN A 305 12.52 -16.12 0.55
CA GLN A 305 12.74 -16.05 -0.89
C GLN A 305 11.49 -16.62 -1.58
N ALA A 306 10.54 -15.78 -1.90
CA ALA A 306 9.42 -16.17 -2.75
C ALA A 306 9.95 -16.41 -4.16
N ARG A 307 10.40 -17.64 -4.42
CA ARG A 307 10.82 -18.08 -5.76
C ARG A 307 9.60 -18.08 -6.66
N GLY A 308 9.71 -17.45 -7.81
CA GLY A 308 8.80 -17.22 -8.92
C GLY A 308 7.56 -18.09 -9.10
N ALA A 309 6.95 -17.93 -10.22
CA ALA A 309 5.70 -18.44 -10.79
C ALA A 309 5.18 -19.86 -10.43
N GLU A 310 5.90 -20.67 -9.66
CA GLU A 310 5.57 -22.09 -9.43
C GLU A 310 4.91 -22.37 -8.06
N HIS A 311 4.74 -21.33 -7.21
CA HIS A 311 4.20 -21.51 -5.85
C HIS A 311 2.73 -21.07 -5.79
N ALA A 312 1.97 -21.74 -4.91
CA ALA A 312 0.62 -21.31 -4.55
C ALA A 312 0.61 -19.85 -4.06
N PRO A 313 -0.51 -19.11 -4.23
CA PRO A 313 -0.63 -17.75 -3.73
C PRO A 313 -0.25 -17.65 -2.24
N CYS A 314 0.50 -16.61 -1.86
CA CYS A 314 0.99 -16.41 -0.49
C CYS A 314 1.01 -14.93 -0.09
N VAL A 315 1.13 -14.66 1.22
CA VAL A 315 1.22 -13.31 1.78
C VAL A 315 2.61 -13.09 2.36
N ALA A 316 3.29 -12.01 1.95
CA ALA A 316 4.56 -11.57 2.53
C ALA A 316 4.31 -10.41 3.50
N ILE A 317 4.23 -10.70 4.79
CA ILE A 317 4.12 -9.68 5.84
C ILE A 317 5.53 -9.20 6.17
N LEU A 318 5.80 -7.92 5.93
CA LEU A 318 7.13 -7.32 6.10
C LEU A 318 7.12 -6.31 7.24
N ASP A 319 8.19 -6.29 8.00
CA ASP A 319 8.45 -5.23 8.98
C ASP A 319 9.10 -4.01 8.29
N HIS A 320 9.11 -2.85 8.96
CA HIS A 320 9.73 -1.62 8.44
C HIS A 320 11.21 -1.84 8.13
N GLY A 321 11.61 -1.64 6.88
CA GLY A 321 12.94 -1.88 6.34
C GLY A 321 13.21 -3.32 5.90
N GLU A 322 12.23 -4.22 6.05
CA GLU A 322 12.37 -5.58 5.58
C GLU A 322 12.15 -5.66 4.06
N THR A 323 12.97 -6.48 3.41
CA THR A 323 12.98 -6.65 1.95
C THR A 323 12.71 -8.10 1.57
N VAL A 324 11.80 -8.30 0.65
CA VAL A 324 11.56 -9.59 -0.02
C VAL A 324 12.05 -9.52 -1.46
N ARG A 325 12.54 -10.65 -2.00
CA ARG A 325 13.04 -10.76 -3.36
C ARG A 325 12.26 -11.80 -4.14
N PHE A 326 11.95 -11.45 -5.38
CA PHE A 326 11.24 -12.32 -6.32
C PHE A 326 12.12 -12.52 -7.56
N SER A 327 12.36 -13.77 -7.93
CA SER A 327 13.10 -14.13 -9.15
C SER A 327 12.22 -14.96 -10.05
N LYS A 328 12.17 -14.65 -11.35
CA LYS A 328 11.67 -15.55 -12.38
C LYS A 328 12.88 -16.16 -13.07
N GLN A 329 13.01 -17.49 -12.99
CA GLN A 329 13.99 -18.19 -13.79
C GLN A 329 13.66 -17.93 -15.27
N GLY A 330 14.68 -17.66 -16.09
CA GLY A 330 14.49 -17.51 -17.52
C GLY A 330 13.92 -18.81 -18.09
N ALA A 331 12.89 -18.72 -18.93
CA ALA A 331 12.65 -19.78 -19.88
C ALA A 331 13.93 -19.89 -20.72
N THR A 332 14.67 -20.97 -20.55
CA THR A 332 15.80 -21.38 -21.40
C THR A 332 15.27 -21.68 -22.79
#